data_dbfa70ca704ce1d5f96fd4117aa6d6df
#
_entry.id   dbfa70ca704ce1d5f96fd4117aa6d6df
#
_cell.length_a   1.000
_cell.length_b   1.000
_cell.length_c   1.000
_cell.angle_alpha   90.00
_cell.angle_beta   90.00
_cell.angle_gamma   90.00
#
_symmetry.space_group_name_H-M   'P 1'
#
loop_
_entity.id
_entity.type
_entity.pdbx_description
1 polymer ?
#
loop_
_entity_poly.entity_id
_entity_poly.type
_entity_poly.pdbx_seq_one_letter_code
_entity_poly.pdbx_strand_id
1 'polypeptide(L)'
;MKKIKIFLAAKTLAIKRRLNILLFGNFDPYPKIYKNYKLYPSMIVEGYNKNSSPKFNLDNFLNPIDWKNEARSKLIELLKINNTLYCKEIYNNKLKIKNGLSRSRIYIEFAENRQAPIDIIKKSNTNDFKGIIICMQGDNSGAHLSIGKKFMPADIYKLNNGSDLAIQAAELGFIAVSFERIGFGERREQNLLKANNSETIDISMHL
;
A
#
# COMPACT_ATOMS: atom_id res chain seq x y z
N MET A 1 -18.95 27.34 2.97
CA MET A 1 -19.64 26.13 3.47
C MET A 1 -18.83 24.83 3.31
N LYS A 2 -18.21 24.53 2.14
CA LYS A 2 -17.44 23.28 1.93
C LYS A 2 -16.27 23.12 2.90
N LYS A 3 -15.46 24.17 3.14
CA LYS A 3 -14.33 24.15 4.09
C LYS A 3 -14.75 23.82 5.52
N ILE A 4 -15.88 24.37 5.98
CA ILE A 4 -16.40 24.11 7.34
C ILE A 4 -16.82 22.65 7.48
N LYS A 5 -17.50 22.08 6.49
CA LYS A 5 -17.90 20.65 6.49
C LYS A 5 -16.67 19.73 6.55
N ILE A 6 -15.62 20.03 5.80
CA ILE A 6 -14.36 19.27 5.80
C ILE A 6 -13.71 19.36 7.19
N PHE A 7 -13.62 20.55 7.75
CA PHE A 7 -13.05 20.76 9.09
C PHE A 7 -13.80 19.98 10.16
N LEU A 8 -15.13 20.04 10.18
CA LEU A 8 -15.95 19.31 11.13
C LEU A 8 -15.79 17.78 10.98
N ALA A 9 -15.79 17.27 9.75
CA ALA A 9 -15.58 15.85 9.49
C ALA A 9 -14.20 15.37 9.98
N ALA A 10 -13.15 16.16 9.75
CA ALA A 10 -11.80 15.82 10.24
C ALA A 10 -11.74 15.84 11.78
N LYS A 11 -12.37 16.81 12.43
CA LYS A 11 -12.47 16.89 13.91
C LYS A 11 -13.21 15.68 14.48
N THR A 12 -14.34 15.31 13.89
CA THR A 12 -15.12 14.14 14.34
C THR A 12 -14.28 12.85 14.26
N LEU A 13 -13.54 12.65 13.16
CA LEU A 13 -12.68 11.48 13.01
C LEU A 13 -11.51 11.48 14.01
N ALA A 14 -10.93 12.66 14.28
CA ALA A 14 -9.88 12.80 15.28
C ALA A 14 -10.37 12.48 16.70
N ILE A 15 -11.59 12.94 17.06
CA ILE A 15 -12.23 12.61 18.34
C ILE A 15 -12.47 11.12 18.46
N LYS A 16 -13.06 10.50 17.41
CA LYS A 16 -13.28 9.04 17.38
C LYS A 16 -11.99 8.26 17.60
N ARG A 17 -10.90 8.65 16.91
CA ARG A 17 -9.58 8.05 17.10
C ARG A 17 -9.10 8.15 18.54
N ARG A 18 -9.16 9.35 19.15
CA ARG A 18 -8.75 9.59 20.54
C ARG A 18 -9.56 8.75 21.53
N LEU A 19 -10.87 8.69 21.36
CA LEU A 19 -11.74 7.86 22.20
C LEU A 19 -11.39 6.38 22.10
N ASN A 20 -11.16 5.86 20.88
CA ASN A 20 -10.76 4.46 20.72
C ASN A 20 -9.40 4.16 21.38
N ILE A 21 -8.42 5.07 21.25
CA ILE A 21 -7.13 4.91 21.93
C ILE A 21 -7.29 4.93 23.44
N LEU A 22 -8.13 5.82 23.96
CA LEU A 22 -8.38 5.92 25.40
C LEU A 22 -9.08 4.68 25.96
N LEU A 23 -10.10 4.17 25.26
CA LEU A 23 -10.94 3.07 25.73
C LEU A 23 -10.29 1.70 25.52
N PHE A 24 -9.57 1.52 24.41
CA PHE A 24 -9.07 0.22 23.96
C PHE A 24 -7.55 0.15 23.84
N GLY A 25 -6.84 1.23 24.17
CA GLY A 25 -5.37 1.32 24.10
C GLY A 25 -4.80 1.35 22.66
N ASN A 26 -5.65 1.25 21.63
CA ASN A 26 -5.23 1.31 20.24
C ASN A 26 -6.33 1.85 19.31
N PHE A 27 -5.95 2.19 18.09
CA PHE A 27 -6.87 2.52 17.02
C PHE A 27 -6.36 1.89 15.72
N ASP A 28 -7.03 0.83 15.27
CA ASP A 28 -6.80 0.22 13.97
C ASP A 28 -8.03 0.44 13.10
N PRO A 29 -7.98 1.38 12.13
CA PRO A 29 -9.09 1.69 11.25
C PRO A 29 -9.26 0.68 10.11
N TYR A 30 -8.30 -0.24 9.95
CA TYR A 30 -8.28 -1.16 8.81
C TYR A 30 -9.12 -2.40 9.10
N PRO A 31 -9.95 -2.83 8.15
CA PRO A 31 -10.78 -4.01 8.35
C PRO A 31 -9.91 -5.27 8.38
N LYS A 32 -10.00 -6.02 9.46
CA LYS A 32 -9.37 -7.35 9.57
C LYS A 32 -10.26 -8.40 8.94
N ILE A 33 -10.22 -8.48 7.62
CA ILE A 33 -11.07 -9.40 6.84
C ILE A 33 -10.51 -10.84 6.91
N TYR A 34 -9.20 -10.95 7.07
CA TYR A 34 -8.50 -12.24 7.13
C TYR A 34 -7.62 -12.32 8.38
N LYS A 35 -7.84 -13.32 9.22
CA LYS A 35 -7.20 -13.40 10.56
C LYS A 35 -5.72 -13.80 10.52
N ASN A 36 -5.26 -14.43 9.44
CA ASN A 36 -3.91 -15.00 9.33
C ASN A 36 -2.96 -14.14 8.48
N TYR A 37 -3.09 -12.82 8.55
CA TYR A 37 -2.23 -11.91 7.79
C TYR A 37 -0.77 -11.97 8.22
N LYS A 38 0.10 -12.07 7.21
CA LYS A 38 1.55 -11.88 7.34
C LYS A 38 1.94 -10.62 6.57
N LEU A 39 1.49 -9.46 7.04
CA LEU A 39 1.57 -8.19 6.33
C LEU A 39 2.63 -7.24 6.92
N TYR A 40 3.24 -7.60 8.06
CA TYR A 40 4.09 -6.68 8.81
C TYR A 40 5.53 -6.65 8.31
N PRO A 41 6.18 -5.47 8.32
CA PRO A 41 7.57 -5.31 7.91
C PRO A 41 8.54 -6.22 8.65
N SER A 42 8.38 -6.41 9.96
CA SER A 42 9.19 -7.34 10.77
C SER A 42 9.22 -8.75 10.21
N MET A 43 8.08 -9.25 9.74
CA MET A 43 7.99 -10.59 9.14
C MET A 43 8.75 -10.73 7.82
N ILE A 44 8.99 -9.60 7.16
CA ILE A 44 9.73 -9.56 5.90
C ILE A 44 11.23 -9.46 6.18
N VAL A 45 11.60 -8.64 7.16
CA VAL A 45 13.01 -8.42 7.55
C VAL A 45 13.64 -9.69 8.13
N GLU A 46 12.89 -10.50 8.86
CA GLU A 46 13.34 -11.82 9.34
C GLU A 46 13.87 -12.73 8.22
N GLY A 47 13.41 -12.51 6.98
CA GLY A 47 13.86 -13.25 5.80
C GLY A 47 15.08 -12.66 5.08
N TYR A 48 15.57 -11.48 5.48
CA TYR A 48 16.76 -10.87 4.87
C TYR A 48 18.04 -11.25 5.63
N ASN A 49 19.01 -11.80 4.91
CA ASN A 49 20.33 -12.11 5.45
C ASN A 49 21.09 -10.81 5.79
N LYS A 50 21.59 -10.69 7.02
CA LYS A 50 22.31 -9.53 7.54
C LYS A 50 23.71 -9.29 6.92
N ASN A 51 24.15 -10.12 5.99
CA ASN A 51 25.53 -10.09 5.46
C ASN A 51 25.60 -9.48 4.05
N SER A 52 25.40 -8.17 3.93
CA SER A 52 25.74 -7.47 2.69
C SER A 52 26.77 -6.36 2.97
N SER A 53 27.96 -6.47 2.37
CA SER A 53 28.90 -5.37 2.29
C SER A 53 28.77 -4.69 0.92
N PRO A 54 28.53 -3.37 0.86
CA PRO A 54 28.43 -2.65 -0.42
C PRO A 54 29.82 -2.62 -1.08
N LYS A 55 29.98 -3.33 -2.18
CA LYS A 55 31.24 -3.37 -2.96
C LYS A 55 31.11 -2.72 -4.34
N PHE A 56 30.00 -2.04 -4.61
CA PHE A 56 29.71 -1.52 -5.93
C PHE A 56 30.14 -0.05 -6.01
N ASN A 57 31.24 0.22 -6.72
CA ASN A 57 31.71 1.56 -7.00
C ASN A 57 31.90 1.72 -8.52
N LEU A 58 31.36 2.80 -9.08
CA LEU A 58 31.47 3.13 -10.50
C LEU A 58 32.94 3.27 -10.94
N ASP A 59 33.80 3.76 -10.04
CA ASP A 59 35.24 3.99 -10.30
C ASP A 59 36.02 2.71 -10.59
N ASN A 60 35.45 1.55 -10.28
CA ASN A 60 36.06 0.24 -10.57
C ASN A 60 35.78 -0.26 -11.98
N PHE A 61 35.04 0.50 -12.79
CA PHE A 61 34.66 0.09 -14.14
C PHE A 61 35.25 1.02 -15.19
N LEU A 62 35.86 0.43 -16.20
CA LEU A 62 36.40 1.16 -17.34
C LEU A 62 35.30 1.65 -18.30
N ASN A 63 34.13 1.03 -18.28
CA ASN A 63 33.04 1.32 -19.18
C ASN A 63 31.71 1.47 -18.39
N PRO A 64 30.99 2.60 -18.54
CA PRO A 64 29.69 2.80 -17.89
C PRO A 64 28.61 1.77 -18.26
N ILE A 65 28.71 1.16 -19.44
CA ILE A 65 27.75 0.13 -19.88
C ILE A 65 27.97 -1.14 -19.07
N ASP A 66 29.21 -1.54 -18.84
CA ASP A 66 29.54 -2.73 -18.03
C ASP A 66 29.10 -2.53 -16.58
N TRP A 67 29.38 -1.36 -16.01
CA TRP A 67 28.85 -1.00 -14.69
C TRP A 67 27.33 -1.11 -14.64
N LYS A 68 26.62 -0.55 -15.63
CA LYS A 68 25.16 -0.61 -15.69
C LYS A 68 24.64 -2.03 -15.71
N ASN A 69 25.25 -2.92 -16.50
CA ASN A 69 24.85 -4.32 -16.59
C ASN A 69 25.12 -5.07 -15.30
N GLU A 70 26.29 -4.88 -14.70
CA GLU A 70 26.63 -5.49 -13.42
C GLU A 70 25.77 -4.90 -12.27
N ALA A 71 25.56 -3.58 -12.24
CA ALA A 71 24.68 -2.93 -11.28
C ALA A 71 23.25 -3.49 -11.36
N ARG A 72 22.73 -3.67 -12.58
CA ARG A 72 21.42 -4.27 -12.80
C ARG A 72 21.36 -5.71 -12.28
N SER A 73 22.38 -6.51 -12.62
CA SER A 73 22.48 -7.90 -12.16
C SER A 73 22.56 -7.98 -10.64
N LYS A 74 23.38 -7.10 -10.04
CA LYS A 74 23.50 -7.02 -8.59
C LYS A 74 22.24 -6.54 -7.91
N LEU A 75 21.53 -5.59 -8.51
CA LEU A 75 20.24 -5.12 -8.01
C LEU A 75 19.18 -6.24 -8.02
N ILE A 76 19.12 -7.02 -9.10
CA ILE A 76 18.21 -8.18 -9.20
C ILE A 76 18.54 -9.21 -8.11
N GLU A 77 19.84 -9.51 -7.91
CA GLU A 77 20.31 -10.40 -6.85
C GLU A 77 19.93 -9.87 -5.45
N LEU A 78 20.21 -8.60 -5.16
CA LEU A 78 19.93 -7.98 -3.87
C LEU A 78 18.45 -7.90 -3.56
N LEU A 79 17.64 -7.56 -4.55
CA LEU A 79 16.18 -7.55 -4.44
C LEU A 79 15.60 -8.95 -4.39
N LYS A 80 16.43 -9.99 -4.58
CA LYS A 80 16.00 -11.39 -4.66
C LYS A 80 14.83 -11.55 -5.63
N ILE A 81 14.90 -10.84 -6.76
CA ILE A 81 13.92 -10.98 -7.82
C ILE A 81 14.17 -12.33 -8.49
N ASN A 82 13.43 -13.34 -8.06
CA ASN A 82 13.40 -14.61 -8.73
C ASN A 82 12.64 -14.44 -10.04
N ASN A 83 13.19 -14.95 -11.14
CA ASN A 83 12.51 -14.99 -12.42
C ASN A 83 11.28 -15.93 -12.41
N THR A 84 11.12 -16.73 -11.39
CA THR A 84 9.90 -17.49 -11.12
C THR A 84 8.88 -16.58 -10.46
N LEU A 85 7.92 -16.12 -11.24
CA LEU A 85 6.77 -15.40 -10.74
C LEU A 85 5.94 -16.33 -9.85
N TYR A 86 6.20 -16.31 -8.55
CA TYR A 86 5.31 -16.93 -7.59
C TYR A 86 4.26 -15.92 -7.22
N CYS A 87 3.01 -16.21 -7.52
CA CYS A 87 1.88 -15.42 -7.06
C CYS A 87 0.71 -16.34 -6.77
N LYS A 88 0.34 -16.44 -5.51
CA LYS A 88 -0.81 -17.21 -5.07
C LYS A 88 -1.88 -16.27 -4.55
N GLU A 89 -3.07 -16.33 -5.12
CA GLU A 89 -4.23 -15.68 -4.52
C GLU A 89 -4.66 -16.47 -3.28
N ILE A 90 -4.70 -15.79 -2.12
CA ILE A 90 -5.06 -16.40 -0.85
C ILE A 90 -6.53 -16.13 -0.54
N TYR A 91 -7.03 -14.98 -0.94
CA TYR A 91 -8.38 -14.52 -0.63
C TYR A 91 -8.87 -13.55 -1.69
N ASN A 92 -10.14 -13.68 -2.06
CA ASN A 92 -10.78 -12.79 -3.01
C ASN A 92 -12.19 -12.43 -2.55
N ASN A 93 -12.51 -11.14 -2.52
CA ASN A 93 -13.82 -10.64 -2.21
C ASN A 93 -14.28 -9.63 -3.26
N LYS A 94 -15.37 -9.92 -3.94
CA LYS A 94 -15.98 -9.02 -4.94
C LYS A 94 -16.98 -8.11 -4.26
N LEU A 95 -16.80 -6.81 -4.43
CA LEU A 95 -17.63 -5.78 -3.84
C LEU A 95 -18.21 -4.89 -4.94
N LYS A 96 -19.48 -4.56 -4.83
CA LYS A 96 -20.06 -3.49 -5.67
C LYS A 96 -19.71 -2.15 -5.07
N ILE A 97 -19.26 -1.23 -5.90
CA ILE A 97 -19.06 0.17 -5.52
C ILE A 97 -20.15 1.01 -6.20
N LYS A 98 -20.36 2.22 -5.69
CA LYS A 98 -21.24 3.21 -6.31
C LYS A 98 -20.72 3.63 -7.69
N ASN A 99 -21.53 4.27 -8.50
CA ASN A 99 -21.20 4.86 -9.80
C ASN A 99 -20.82 3.85 -10.91
N GLY A 100 -21.39 2.64 -10.89
CA GLY A 100 -21.15 1.66 -11.95
C GLY A 100 -19.74 1.06 -11.94
N LEU A 101 -19.03 1.17 -10.83
CA LEU A 101 -17.74 0.53 -10.62
C LEU A 101 -17.86 -0.77 -9.84
N SER A 102 -16.99 -1.71 -10.12
CA SER A 102 -16.78 -2.93 -9.33
C SER A 102 -15.39 -2.89 -8.69
N ARG A 103 -15.28 -3.52 -7.52
CA ARG A 103 -14.03 -3.68 -6.78
C ARG A 103 -13.85 -5.13 -6.41
N SER A 104 -12.68 -5.67 -6.68
CA SER A 104 -12.23 -6.94 -6.12
C SER A 104 -11.11 -6.66 -5.12
N ARG A 105 -11.27 -7.15 -3.91
CA ARG A 105 -10.23 -7.12 -2.89
C ARG A 105 -9.59 -8.48 -2.83
N ILE A 106 -8.32 -8.56 -3.19
CA ILE A 106 -7.54 -9.79 -3.17
C ILE A 106 -6.36 -9.68 -2.22
N TYR A 107 -5.96 -10.80 -1.67
CA TYR A 107 -4.72 -10.95 -0.92
C TYR A 107 -3.85 -11.93 -1.69
N ILE A 108 -2.66 -11.49 -2.02
CA ILE A 108 -1.69 -12.31 -2.73
C ILE A 108 -0.51 -12.64 -1.84
N GLU A 109 0.01 -13.85 -2.02
CA GLU A 109 1.33 -14.23 -1.52
C GLU A 109 2.27 -14.29 -2.72
N PHE A 110 3.30 -13.45 -2.73
CA PHE A 110 4.26 -13.34 -3.83
C PHE A 110 5.64 -13.90 -3.49
N ALA A 111 5.86 -14.27 -2.24
CA ALA A 111 6.94 -15.09 -1.74
C ALA A 111 6.55 -15.66 -0.39
N GLU A 112 7.28 -16.63 0.13
CA GLU A 112 7.03 -17.21 1.44
C GLU A 112 6.94 -16.11 2.52
N ASN A 113 5.83 -16.10 3.27
CA ASN A 113 5.52 -15.10 4.28
C ASN A 113 5.46 -13.63 3.78
N ARG A 114 5.35 -13.42 2.47
CA ARG A 114 5.26 -12.08 1.87
C ARG A 114 3.92 -11.90 1.19
N GLN A 115 3.02 -11.24 1.89
CA GLN A 115 1.65 -11.04 1.44
C GLN A 115 1.37 -9.55 1.22
N ALA A 116 0.47 -9.26 0.29
CA ALA A 116 -0.03 -7.92 0.06
C ALA A 116 -1.52 -7.90 -0.27
N PRO A 117 -2.26 -6.96 0.31
CA PRO A 117 -3.62 -6.66 -0.12
C PRO A 117 -3.59 -5.83 -1.40
N ILE A 118 -4.46 -6.19 -2.33
CA ILE A 118 -4.62 -5.50 -3.60
C ILE A 118 -6.11 -5.20 -3.81
N ASP A 119 -6.39 -4.00 -4.28
CA ASP A 119 -7.70 -3.60 -4.77
C ASP A 119 -7.67 -3.43 -6.28
N ILE A 120 -8.54 -4.14 -6.98
CA ILE A 120 -8.74 -4.01 -8.41
C ILE A 120 -10.08 -3.33 -8.64
N ILE A 121 -10.07 -2.17 -9.28
CA ILE A 121 -11.26 -1.38 -9.55
C ILE A 121 -11.42 -1.21 -11.05
N LYS A 122 -12.63 -1.40 -11.53
CA LYS A 122 -12.97 -1.27 -12.95
C LYS A 122 -14.45 -0.94 -13.14
N LYS A 123 -14.85 -0.50 -14.32
CA LYS A 123 -16.26 -0.39 -14.70
C LYS A 123 -16.94 -1.76 -14.66
N SER A 124 -18.16 -1.80 -14.13
CA SER A 124 -18.90 -3.06 -13.94
C SER A 124 -19.46 -3.64 -15.23
N ASN A 125 -19.81 -2.78 -16.18
CA ASN A 125 -20.64 -3.13 -17.32
C ASN A 125 -19.88 -3.12 -18.65
N THR A 126 -18.56 -3.29 -18.62
CA THR A 126 -17.74 -3.38 -19.83
C THR A 126 -16.63 -4.40 -19.65
N ASN A 127 -16.26 -5.05 -20.74
CA ASN A 127 -15.04 -5.84 -20.85
C ASN A 127 -14.00 -5.15 -21.75
N ASP A 128 -14.34 -3.98 -22.30
CA ASP A 128 -13.41 -3.16 -23.09
C ASP A 128 -12.74 -2.13 -22.17
N PHE A 129 -11.47 -2.35 -21.89
CA PHE A 129 -10.66 -1.51 -21.02
C PHE A 129 -9.49 -0.91 -21.80
N LYS A 130 -9.18 0.36 -21.53
CA LYS A 130 -8.05 1.06 -22.16
C LYS A 130 -6.68 0.51 -21.77
N GLY A 131 -6.62 -0.32 -20.73
CA GLY A 131 -5.40 -0.89 -20.19
C GLY A 131 -5.45 -1.01 -18.67
N ILE A 132 -4.28 -1.25 -18.07
CA ILE A 132 -4.13 -1.40 -16.61
C ILE A 132 -3.29 -0.23 -16.09
N ILE A 133 -3.75 0.40 -15.02
CA ILE A 133 -3.00 1.42 -14.27
C ILE A 133 -2.71 0.92 -12.87
N ILE A 134 -1.44 0.90 -12.49
CA ILE A 134 -1.01 0.62 -11.12
C ILE A 134 -1.00 1.93 -10.34
N CYS A 135 -1.86 2.02 -9.34
CA CYS A 135 -2.03 3.18 -8.49
C CYS A 135 -1.25 2.99 -7.19
N MET A 136 -0.09 3.62 -7.09
CA MET A 136 0.72 3.62 -5.89
C MET A 136 0.49 4.92 -5.12
N GLN A 137 0.21 4.80 -3.83
CA GLN A 137 0.16 5.96 -2.97
C GLN A 137 1.58 6.43 -2.60
N GLY A 138 1.74 7.75 -2.51
CA GLY A 138 2.95 8.37 -2.00
C GLY A 138 3.06 8.27 -0.47
N ASP A 139 3.61 9.31 0.13
CA ASP A 139 3.77 9.42 1.58
C ASP A 139 2.45 9.82 2.24
N ASN A 140 1.64 8.85 2.60
CA ASN A 140 0.32 9.05 3.20
C ASN A 140 -0.14 7.82 4.01
N SER A 141 -1.42 7.81 4.41
CA SER A 141 -1.98 6.82 5.34
C SER A 141 -2.17 5.41 4.76
N GLY A 142 -2.10 5.22 3.45
CA GLY A 142 -2.20 3.90 2.83
C GLY A 142 -2.99 3.87 1.51
N ALA A 143 -3.03 2.70 0.90
CA ALA A 143 -3.69 2.46 -0.39
C ALA A 143 -5.21 2.67 -0.36
N HIS A 144 -5.82 2.67 0.82
CA HIS A 144 -7.25 2.96 0.99
C HIS A 144 -7.67 4.34 0.43
N LEU A 145 -6.74 5.29 0.35
CA LEU A 145 -6.99 6.58 -0.30
C LEU A 145 -7.29 6.42 -1.78
N SER A 146 -6.52 5.60 -2.50
CA SER A 146 -6.74 5.36 -3.94
C SER A 146 -8.15 4.86 -4.25
N ILE A 147 -8.78 4.17 -3.30
CA ILE A 147 -10.13 3.64 -3.41
C ILE A 147 -11.19 4.51 -2.71
N GLY A 148 -10.86 5.77 -2.41
CA GLY A 148 -11.78 6.76 -1.87
C GLY A 148 -12.18 6.55 -0.40
N LYS A 149 -11.46 5.72 0.38
CA LYS A 149 -11.77 5.48 1.80
C LYS A 149 -11.07 6.46 2.72
N LYS A 150 -11.72 6.75 3.85
CA LYS A 150 -11.29 7.71 4.87
C LYS A 150 -11.15 6.99 6.18
N PHE A 151 -9.92 6.74 6.61
CA PHE A 151 -9.64 6.10 7.90
C PHE A 151 -9.00 7.07 8.88
N MET A 152 -8.23 8.03 8.38
CA MET A 152 -7.54 9.04 9.18
C MET A 152 -8.11 10.45 8.95
N PRO A 153 -7.98 11.37 9.90
CA PRO A 153 -8.46 12.75 9.73
C PRO A 153 -7.89 13.45 8.50
N ALA A 154 -6.61 13.23 8.21
CA ALA A 154 -5.94 13.80 7.04
C ALA A 154 -6.48 13.29 5.70
N ASP A 155 -7.07 12.10 5.65
CA ASP A 155 -7.61 11.49 4.45
C ASP A 155 -8.73 12.32 3.84
N ILE A 156 -9.49 13.02 4.69
CA ILE A 156 -10.59 13.89 4.25
C ILE A 156 -10.07 15.00 3.36
N TYR A 157 -8.94 15.61 3.75
CA TYR A 157 -8.30 16.67 2.96
C TYR A 157 -7.68 16.11 1.68
N LYS A 158 -6.98 14.99 1.78
CA LYS A 158 -6.33 14.31 0.65
C LYS A 158 -7.34 13.91 -0.42
N LEU A 159 -8.43 13.26 -0.03
CA LEU A 159 -9.49 12.86 -0.97
C LEU A 159 -10.21 14.04 -1.58
N ASN A 160 -10.38 15.14 -0.83
CA ASN A 160 -10.94 16.37 -1.39
C ASN A 160 -10.03 17.01 -2.45
N ASN A 161 -8.75 16.67 -2.44
CA ASN A 161 -7.74 17.09 -3.43
C ASN A 161 -7.44 16.01 -4.48
N GLY A 162 -8.30 15.00 -4.65
CA GLY A 162 -8.21 14.04 -5.73
C GLY A 162 -7.23 12.88 -5.48
N SER A 163 -7.04 12.46 -4.22
CA SER A 163 -6.15 11.32 -3.92
C SER A 163 -6.78 9.94 -4.19
N ASP A 164 -7.98 9.88 -4.74
CA ASP A 164 -8.71 8.65 -5.09
C ASP A 164 -8.33 8.11 -6.48
N LEU A 165 -7.04 8.02 -6.74
CA LEU A 165 -6.46 7.75 -8.05
C LEU A 165 -7.01 6.49 -8.74
N ALA A 166 -7.29 5.42 -8.00
CA ALA A 166 -7.81 4.18 -8.58
C ALA A 166 -9.30 4.33 -9.01
N ILE A 167 -10.07 5.16 -8.29
CA ILE A 167 -11.43 5.48 -8.70
C ILE A 167 -11.39 6.28 -10.00
N GLN A 168 -10.57 7.35 -10.05
CA GLN A 168 -10.44 8.20 -11.23
C GLN A 168 -9.97 7.41 -12.47
N ALA A 169 -8.95 6.56 -12.30
CA ALA A 169 -8.48 5.69 -13.39
C ALA A 169 -9.57 4.75 -13.90
N ALA A 170 -10.36 4.16 -13.01
CA ALA A 170 -11.46 3.27 -13.39
C ALA A 170 -12.62 4.05 -14.10
N GLU A 171 -12.94 5.25 -13.64
CA GLU A 171 -13.90 6.14 -14.30
C GLU A 171 -13.46 6.53 -15.71
N LEU A 172 -12.17 6.68 -15.94
CA LEU A 172 -11.58 6.92 -17.26
C LEU A 172 -11.55 5.67 -18.17
N GLY A 173 -11.95 4.50 -17.66
CA GLY A 173 -12.05 3.25 -18.43
C GLY A 173 -10.84 2.33 -18.34
N PHE A 174 -9.96 2.52 -17.37
CA PHE A 174 -8.86 1.61 -17.09
C PHE A 174 -9.24 0.56 -16.04
N ILE A 175 -8.51 -0.53 -16.00
CA ILE A 175 -8.46 -1.40 -14.83
C ILE A 175 -7.43 -0.79 -13.88
N ALA A 176 -7.89 -0.31 -12.75
CA ALA A 176 -7.01 0.29 -11.73
C ALA A 176 -6.62 -0.76 -10.69
N VAL A 177 -5.33 -0.91 -10.45
CA VAL A 177 -4.77 -1.82 -9.46
C VAL A 177 -4.09 -0.99 -8.37
N SER A 178 -4.64 -1.01 -7.17
CA SER A 178 -4.07 -0.34 -6.00
C SER A 178 -3.59 -1.39 -5.01
N PHE A 179 -2.33 -1.33 -4.61
CA PHE A 179 -1.76 -2.23 -3.62
C PHE A 179 -1.16 -1.47 -2.44
N GLU A 180 -1.19 -2.12 -1.29
CA GLU A 180 -0.61 -1.55 -0.08
C GLU A 180 0.90 -1.76 -0.05
N ARG A 181 1.64 -0.66 0.05
CA ARG A 181 3.09 -0.72 0.24
C ARG A 181 3.42 -1.22 1.64
N ILE A 182 4.59 -1.81 1.76
CA ILE A 182 5.15 -2.23 3.05
C ILE A 182 5.30 -1.01 3.97
N GLY A 183 4.97 -1.15 5.23
CA GLY A 183 5.01 -0.06 6.21
C GLY A 183 3.85 0.92 6.14
N PHE A 184 2.87 0.74 5.22
CA PHE A 184 1.70 1.61 5.08
C PHE A 184 0.41 0.84 5.29
N GLY A 185 -0.63 1.56 5.69
CA GLY A 185 -1.98 1.05 5.79
C GLY A 185 -2.07 -0.26 6.58
N GLU A 186 -2.55 -1.30 5.94
CA GLU A 186 -2.69 -2.64 6.54
C GLU A 186 -1.37 -3.38 6.73
N ARG A 187 -0.30 -2.92 6.04
CA ARG A 187 1.04 -3.51 6.13
C ARG A 187 1.97 -2.76 7.09
N ARG A 188 1.41 -1.91 7.96
CA ARG A 188 2.13 -1.28 9.07
C ARG A 188 2.39 -2.27 10.20
N GLU A 189 3.43 -2.00 10.98
CA GLU A 189 3.68 -2.73 12.22
C GLU A 189 2.53 -2.53 13.21
N GLN A 190 2.00 -3.62 13.78
CA GLN A 190 0.89 -3.54 14.72
C GLN A 190 1.24 -2.78 15.99
N ASN A 191 2.49 -2.86 16.44
CA ASN A 191 2.94 -2.17 17.64
C ASN A 191 2.86 -0.65 17.50
N LEU A 192 2.98 -0.14 16.28
CA LEU A 192 2.94 1.29 15.97
C LEU A 192 1.52 1.82 15.78
N LEU A 193 0.52 0.96 15.67
CA LEU A 193 -0.89 1.36 15.70
C LEU A 193 -1.27 2.05 17.02
N LYS A 194 -0.52 1.81 18.09
CA LYS A 194 -0.67 2.48 19.38
C LYS A 194 -0.01 3.85 19.45
N ALA A 195 0.95 4.13 18.58
CA ALA A 195 1.67 5.39 18.59
C ALA A 195 0.86 6.51 17.93
N ASN A 196 0.91 7.70 18.55
CA ASN A 196 0.30 8.91 18.00
C ASN A 196 1.10 9.52 16.82
N ASN A 197 2.23 8.93 16.44
CA ASN A 197 3.17 9.49 15.49
C ASN A 197 2.82 9.16 14.04
N SER A 198 3.35 10.00 13.16
CA SER A 198 3.12 9.92 11.73
C SER A 198 3.53 8.55 11.19
N GLU A 199 2.72 8.07 10.30
CA GLU A 199 2.74 6.74 9.70
C GLU A 199 3.97 6.46 8.83
N THR A 200 4.81 7.47 8.62
CA THR A 200 6.00 7.46 7.75
C THR A 200 7.28 6.96 8.40
N ILE A 201 7.31 6.89 9.71
CA ILE A 201 8.54 6.55 10.46
C ILE A 201 8.89 5.06 10.35
N ASP A 202 7.91 4.22 10.01
CA ASP A 202 8.07 2.76 10.03
C ASP A 202 9.06 2.21 9.03
N ILE A 203 9.23 2.85 7.89
CA ILE A 203 10.04 2.30 6.79
C ILE A 203 11.51 2.64 6.96
N SER A 204 11.81 3.82 7.49
CA SER A 204 13.20 4.29 7.62
C SER A 204 14.00 3.59 8.72
N MET A 205 13.32 2.89 9.63
CA MET A 205 13.95 2.20 10.76
C MET A 205 14.31 0.73 10.44
N HIS A 206 13.83 0.19 9.32
CA HIS A 206 13.93 -1.24 8.99
C HIS A 206 14.59 -1.54 7.64
N LEU A 207 15.03 -0.53 6.93
CA LEU A 207 15.83 -0.63 5.70
C LEU A 207 17.29 -0.26 5.97
#